data_14e761579f737ac28294ea4472def691
#
_entry.id   14e761579f737ac28294ea4472def691
#
_cell.length_a   1.000
_cell.length_b   1.000
_cell.length_c   1.000
_cell.angle_alpha   90.00
_cell.angle_beta   90.00
_cell.angle_gamma   90.00
#
_symmetry.space_group_name_H-M   'P 1'
#
loop_
_entity.id
_entity.type
_entity.pdbx_description
1 polymer ?
#
loop_
_entity_poly.entity_id
_entity_poly.type
_entity_poly.pdbx_seq_one_letter_code
_entity_poly.pdbx_strand_id
1 'polypeptide(L)'
;MTMQRFDVSEIKATRTDEGFILDTPAITRCGVFPYRNADGTMRYELRHPDDVFKQDSLDSIKGKPVTALHNGLIDNTNSTGVTVGAVMSVGRQDGDNVTAEIVIHDTSMVDGGNKDLSCGYTLNLDEESGVYNGQTYTHRQRDIKYNHLAIVKAGRAGNARLNLDSIDFQEEKETMVKYRLDNGVEYDVT
;
A
#
# COMPACT_ATOMS: atom_id res chain seq x y z
N MET A 1 26.35 31.34 11.06
CA MET A 1 25.60 30.48 10.11
C MET A 1 25.39 29.11 10.79
N THR A 2 24.20 28.86 11.33
CA THR A 2 23.93 27.62 12.08
C THR A 2 23.51 26.57 11.08
N MET A 3 24.33 25.54 10.85
CA MET A 3 23.97 24.40 10.00
C MET A 3 23.21 23.37 10.85
N GLN A 4 21.96 23.11 10.48
CA GLN A 4 21.16 22.04 11.06
C GLN A 4 21.38 20.79 10.21
N ARG A 5 21.90 19.72 10.80
CA ARG A 5 22.01 18.40 10.17
C ARG A 5 20.93 17.53 10.78
N PHE A 6 20.12 16.91 9.94
CA PHE A 6 19.19 15.85 10.35
C PHE A 6 19.85 14.51 10.00
N ASP A 7 20.16 13.72 11.02
CA ASP A 7 20.51 12.32 10.81
C ASP A 7 19.19 11.59 10.50
N VAL A 8 19.00 11.23 9.24
CA VAL A 8 17.91 10.33 8.84
C VAL A 8 18.34 8.93 9.27
N SER A 9 17.80 8.44 10.39
CA SER A 9 17.91 7.04 10.72
C SER A 9 17.07 6.24 9.75
N GLU A 10 17.67 5.28 9.06
CA GLU A 10 16.96 4.32 8.21
C GLU A 10 15.93 3.56 9.05
N ILE A 11 14.64 3.62 8.66
CA ILE A 11 13.60 2.83 9.32
C ILE A 11 13.85 1.38 8.94
N LYS A 12 13.92 0.49 9.95
CA LYS A 12 14.16 -0.93 9.74
C LYS A 12 13.07 -1.73 10.43
N ALA A 13 12.61 -2.79 9.74
CA ALA A 13 11.75 -3.78 10.36
C ALA A 13 12.54 -4.55 11.43
N THR A 14 11.88 -4.91 12.52
CA THR A 14 12.45 -5.73 13.60
C THR A 14 11.63 -7.00 13.80
N ARG A 15 12.28 -8.08 14.29
CA ARG A 15 11.57 -9.28 14.73
C ARG A 15 11.54 -9.32 16.26
N THR A 16 10.38 -9.69 16.80
CA THR A 16 10.24 -9.97 18.24
C THR A 16 10.81 -11.35 18.57
N ASP A 17 10.93 -11.67 19.86
CA ASP A 17 11.38 -12.99 20.33
C ASP A 17 10.44 -14.11 19.87
N GLU A 18 9.13 -13.80 19.70
CA GLU A 18 8.13 -14.74 19.16
C GLU A 18 8.19 -14.86 17.62
N GLY A 19 9.02 -14.06 16.94
CA GLY A 19 9.18 -14.06 15.49
C GLY A 19 8.23 -13.14 14.73
N PHE A 20 7.40 -12.32 15.42
CA PHE A 20 6.54 -11.32 14.78
C PHE A 20 7.38 -10.20 14.15
N ILE A 21 6.89 -9.60 13.08
CA ILE A 21 7.54 -8.46 12.44
C ILE A 21 6.85 -7.18 12.89
N LEU A 22 7.65 -6.23 13.38
CA LEU A 22 7.26 -4.84 13.65
C LEU A 22 7.93 -3.95 12.62
N ASP A 23 7.17 -3.07 11.98
CA ASP A 23 7.67 -2.16 10.95
C ASP A 23 6.87 -0.85 10.92
N THR A 24 7.46 0.19 10.30
CA THR A 24 6.79 1.45 9.99
C THR A 24 7.02 1.80 8.52
N PRO A 25 6.50 0.99 7.59
CA PRO A 25 6.74 1.15 6.17
C PRO A 25 5.94 2.30 5.57
N ALA A 26 6.35 2.75 4.37
CA ALA A 26 5.45 3.42 3.46
C ALA A 26 4.37 2.42 3.00
N ILE A 27 3.10 2.79 3.15
CA ILE A 27 1.96 1.92 2.81
C ILE A 27 1.26 2.36 1.52
N THR A 28 1.38 3.63 1.15
CA THR A 28 0.88 4.21 -0.10
C THR A 28 1.55 5.57 -0.35
N ARG A 29 1.22 6.20 -1.47
CA ARG A 29 1.73 7.54 -1.82
C ARG A 29 0.77 8.33 -2.69
N CYS A 30 1.00 9.64 -2.77
CA CYS A 30 0.41 10.53 -3.77
C CYS A 30 0.95 10.21 -5.18
N GLY A 31 0.25 10.67 -6.21
CA GLY A 31 0.67 10.53 -7.59
C GLY A 31 -0.46 10.17 -8.54
N VAL A 32 -0.10 9.99 -9.81
CA VAL A 32 -1.03 9.53 -10.85
C VAL A 32 -0.78 8.04 -11.09
N PHE A 33 -1.87 7.26 -11.09
CA PHE A 33 -1.81 5.81 -11.23
C PHE A 33 -2.70 5.34 -12.39
N PRO A 34 -2.19 4.42 -13.23
CA PRO A 34 -2.98 3.83 -14.30
C PRO A 34 -3.96 2.78 -13.77
N TYR A 35 -5.17 2.80 -14.29
CA TYR A 35 -6.20 1.79 -14.09
C TYR A 35 -6.78 1.38 -15.43
N ARG A 36 -7.04 0.09 -15.62
CA ARG A 36 -7.69 -0.43 -16.81
C ARG A 36 -9.20 -0.50 -16.61
N ASN A 37 -9.95 0.07 -17.54
CA ASN A 37 -11.40 -0.04 -17.59
C ASN A 37 -11.81 -1.43 -18.10
N ALA A 38 -13.09 -1.79 -17.88
CA ALA A 38 -13.63 -3.07 -18.35
C ALA A 38 -13.59 -3.23 -19.89
N ASP A 39 -13.61 -2.12 -20.63
CA ASP A 39 -13.48 -2.08 -22.09
C ASP A 39 -12.02 -2.15 -22.59
N GLY A 40 -11.05 -2.27 -21.68
CA GLY A 40 -9.62 -2.34 -21.98
C GLY A 40 -8.92 -0.98 -22.11
N THR A 41 -9.65 0.14 -22.07
CA THR A 41 -9.05 1.47 -22.09
C THR A 41 -8.36 1.80 -20.77
N MET A 42 -7.39 2.73 -20.81
CA MET A 42 -6.68 3.16 -19.61
C MET A 42 -7.29 4.43 -19.04
N ARG A 43 -7.46 4.44 -17.74
CA ARG A 43 -7.86 5.59 -16.94
C ARG A 43 -6.71 5.95 -16.01
N TYR A 44 -6.39 7.24 -15.91
CA TYR A 44 -5.33 7.76 -15.04
C TYR A 44 -5.98 8.50 -13.88
N GLU A 45 -5.74 8.03 -12.67
CA GLU A 45 -6.35 8.54 -11.46
C GLU A 45 -5.32 9.25 -10.59
N LEU A 46 -5.62 10.50 -10.22
CA LEU A 46 -4.82 11.29 -9.29
C LEU A 46 -5.20 10.96 -7.85
N ARG A 47 -4.22 10.58 -7.05
CA ARG A 47 -4.23 10.64 -5.59
C ARG A 47 -3.57 11.93 -5.17
N HIS A 48 -4.38 12.99 -5.05
CA HIS A 48 -3.87 14.32 -4.69
C HIS A 48 -3.49 14.36 -3.19
N PRO A 49 -2.44 15.12 -2.79
CA PRO A 49 -2.06 15.27 -1.38
C PRO A 49 -3.22 15.68 -0.46
N ASP A 50 -4.08 16.63 -0.89
CA ASP A 50 -5.23 17.08 -0.09
C ASP A 50 -6.23 15.97 0.24
N ASP A 51 -6.30 14.92 -0.59
CA ASP A 51 -7.19 13.79 -0.38
C ASP A 51 -6.50 12.65 0.38
N VAL A 52 -5.24 12.37 0.05
CA VAL A 52 -4.44 11.32 0.69
C VAL A 52 -4.10 11.68 2.13
N PHE A 53 -3.71 12.93 2.39
CA PHE A 53 -3.31 13.39 3.73
C PHE A 53 -4.44 14.04 4.52
N LYS A 54 -5.69 13.97 4.02
CA LYS A 54 -6.86 14.37 4.80
C LYS A 54 -6.91 13.56 6.09
N GLN A 55 -7.14 14.21 7.22
CA GLN A 55 -7.10 13.57 8.54
C GLN A 55 -7.99 12.33 8.61
N ASP A 56 -9.21 12.40 8.10
CA ASP A 56 -10.14 11.28 8.04
C ASP A 56 -9.62 10.09 7.23
N SER A 57 -8.83 10.36 6.17
CA SER A 57 -8.17 9.31 5.39
C SER A 57 -7.08 8.64 6.23
N LEU A 58 -6.18 9.44 6.81
CA LEU A 58 -5.08 8.95 7.64
C LEU A 58 -5.57 8.17 8.87
N ASP A 59 -6.64 8.64 9.52
CA ASP A 59 -7.23 7.98 10.69
C ASP A 59 -7.85 6.63 10.34
N SER A 60 -8.38 6.50 9.12
CA SER A 60 -9.14 5.32 8.71
C SER A 60 -8.30 4.03 8.64
N ILE A 61 -6.95 4.13 8.56
CA ILE A 61 -6.08 2.94 8.47
C ILE A 61 -5.83 2.28 9.83
N LYS A 62 -5.95 3.02 10.94
CA LYS A 62 -5.69 2.50 12.29
C LYS A 62 -6.61 1.34 12.63
N GLY A 63 -6.04 0.26 13.15
CA GLY A 63 -6.78 -0.94 13.54
C GLY A 63 -7.26 -1.80 12.37
N LYS A 64 -6.86 -1.47 11.13
CA LYS A 64 -7.20 -2.30 9.96
C LYS A 64 -6.32 -3.55 9.91
N PRO A 65 -6.84 -4.66 9.38
CA PRO A 65 -6.06 -5.88 9.23
C PRO A 65 -4.93 -5.71 8.23
N VAL A 66 -3.78 -6.31 8.53
CA VAL A 66 -2.79 -6.70 7.52
C VAL A 66 -3.21 -8.07 7.00
N THR A 67 -3.31 -8.22 5.68
CA THR A 67 -3.83 -9.44 5.05
C THR A 67 -2.81 -10.12 4.16
N ALA A 68 -2.94 -11.43 4.02
CA ALA A 68 -2.27 -12.19 2.98
C ALA A 68 -3.03 -12.01 1.66
N LEU A 69 -2.47 -11.21 0.75
CA LEU A 69 -3.08 -10.84 -0.55
C LEU A 69 -4.35 -9.97 -0.41
N HIS A 70 -4.87 -9.53 -1.56
CA HIS A 70 -6.16 -8.86 -1.65
C HIS A 70 -7.29 -9.89 -1.81
N ASN A 71 -8.29 -9.80 -0.92
CA ASN A 71 -9.45 -10.70 -0.90
C ASN A 71 -10.76 -9.88 -0.92
N GLY A 72 -10.83 -8.82 -1.71
CA GLY A 72 -11.92 -7.85 -1.70
C GLY A 72 -11.90 -6.96 -0.45
N LEU A 73 -13.03 -6.34 -0.10
CA LEU A 73 -13.17 -5.61 1.15
C LEU A 73 -13.25 -6.58 2.33
N ILE A 74 -12.51 -6.29 3.37
CA ILE A 74 -12.44 -7.12 4.58
C ILE A 74 -13.40 -6.57 5.63
N ASP A 75 -14.16 -7.47 6.25
CA ASP A 75 -15.05 -7.18 7.36
C ASP A 75 -15.02 -8.32 8.41
N ASN A 76 -15.88 -8.25 9.41
CA ASN A 76 -15.95 -9.23 10.48
C ASN A 76 -16.42 -10.63 10.04
N THR A 77 -16.97 -10.76 8.84
CA THR A 77 -17.49 -12.04 8.34
C THR A 77 -16.45 -12.82 7.51
N ASN A 78 -15.45 -12.11 6.93
CA ASN A 78 -14.46 -12.69 6.03
C ASN A 78 -13.00 -12.50 6.47
N SER A 79 -12.75 -11.83 7.59
CA SER A 79 -11.39 -11.55 8.07
C SER A 79 -10.62 -12.79 8.53
N THR A 80 -11.33 -13.83 8.97
CA THR A 80 -10.72 -15.08 9.44
C THR A 80 -10.01 -15.79 8.30
N GLY A 81 -8.78 -16.22 8.51
CA GLY A 81 -7.97 -16.96 7.53
C GLY A 81 -7.23 -16.08 6.52
N VAL A 82 -7.52 -14.77 6.46
CA VAL A 82 -6.80 -13.84 5.59
C VAL A 82 -5.98 -12.80 6.38
N THR A 83 -6.35 -12.55 7.64
CA THR A 83 -5.65 -11.60 8.50
C THR A 83 -4.38 -12.23 9.05
N VAL A 84 -3.25 -11.59 8.77
CA VAL A 84 -1.91 -12.01 9.21
C VAL A 84 -1.26 -11.01 10.17
N GLY A 85 -1.90 -9.88 10.43
CA GLY A 85 -1.40 -8.83 11.30
C GLY A 85 -2.35 -7.67 11.41
N ALA A 86 -1.88 -6.52 11.92
CA ALA A 86 -2.68 -5.33 12.11
C ALA A 86 -1.89 -4.04 11.90
N VAL A 87 -2.58 -2.99 11.46
CA VAL A 87 -2.07 -1.63 11.46
C VAL A 87 -2.32 -1.01 12.83
N MET A 88 -1.27 -0.58 13.51
CA MET A 88 -1.32 -0.15 14.92
C MET A 88 -1.51 1.36 15.08
N SER A 89 -1.06 2.16 14.11
CA SER A 89 -1.15 3.63 14.17
C SER A 89 -2.07 4.21 13.11
N VAL A 90 -2.43 5.48 13.26
CA VAL A 90 -2.95 6.31 12.16
C VAL A 90 -1.87 6.46 11.08
N GLY A 91 -2.27 6.76 9.86
CA GLY A 91 -1.35 7.12 8.80
C GLY A 91 -0.65 8.44 9.11
N ARG A 92 0.61 8.57 8.72
CA ARG A 92 1.40 9.80 8.86
C ARG A 92 1.99 10.17 7.51
N GLN A 93 1.95 11.46 7.20
CA GLN A 93 2.61 11.97 6.01
C GLN A 93 4.14 11.94 6.20
N ASP A 94 4.83 11.41 5.19
CA ASP A 94 6.28 11.45 5.04
C ASP A 94 6.61 11.78 3.58
N GLY A 95 6.87 13.06 3.29
CA GLY A 95 6.96 13.54 1.92
C GLY A 95 5.68 13.27 1.14
N ASP A 96 5.79 12.55 0.03
CA ASP A 96 4.64 12.10 -0.78
C ASP A 96 4.03 10.79 -0.29
N ASN A 97 4.61 10.16 0.73
CA ASN A 97 4.19 8.86 1.25
C ASN A 97 3.23 8.99 2.45
N VAL A 98 2.46 7.94 2.67
CA VAL A 98 1.82 7.65 3.96
C VAL A 98 2.58 6.49 4.59
N THR A 99 3.01 6.67 5.84
CA THR A 99 3.61 5.62 6.67
C THR A 99 2.65 5.23 7.80
N ALA A 100 2.73 4.01 8.29
CA ALA A 100 1.99 3.55 9.47
C ALA A 100 2.73 2.42 10.18
N GLU A 101 2.60 2.37 11.51
CA GLU A 101 3.13 1.27 12.31
C GLU A 101 2.29 0.01 12.11
N ILE A 102 2.94 -1.10 11.86
CA ILE A 102 2.30 -2.40 11.64
C ILE A 102 2.92 -3.50 12.48
N VAL A 103 2.13 -4.53 12.77
CA VAL A 103 2.62 -5.82 13.27
C VAL A 103 2.16 -6.93 12.33
N ILE A 104 3.06 -7.86 12.00
CA ILE A 104 2.74 -9.08 11.24
C ILE A 104 2.96 -10.25 12.18
N HIS A 105 1.90 -11.00 12.48
CA HIS A 105 1.93 -12.16 13.37
C HIS A 105 2.21 -13.46 12.59
N ASP A 106 1.54 -13.67 11.45
CA ASP A 106 1.87 -14.76 10.54
C ASP A 106 2.81 -14.22 9.45
N THR A 107 4.07 -14.62 9.53
CA THR A 107 5.14 -14.13 8.66
C THR A 107 5.35 -14.99 7.41
N SER A 108 4.55 -16.01 7.19
CA SER A 108 4.73 -16.98 6.10
C SER A 108 4.86 -16.33 4.72
N MET A 109 4.06 -15.29 4.43
CA MET A 109 4.15 -14.55 3.17
C MET A 109 5.49 -13.82 3.03
N VAL A 110 5.96 -13.21 4.13
CA VAL A 110 7.21 -12.46 4.16
C VAL A 110 8.40 -13.40 4.05
N ASP A 111 8.36 -14.50 4.79
CA ASP A 111 9.41 -15.54 4.76
C ASP A 111 9.48 -16.24 3.39
N GLY A 112 8.35 -16.28 2.67
CA GLY A 112 8.25 -16.72 1.27
C GLY A 112 8.70 -15.67 0.23
N GLY A 113 9.25 -14.51 0.66
CA GLY A 113 9.82 -13.51 -0.23
C GLY A 113 8.92 -12.33 -0.58
N ASN A 114 7.66 -12.30 -0.12
CA ASN A 114 6.76 -11.19 -0.43
C ASN A 114 7.02 -10.02 0.55
N LYS A 115 7.39 -8.87 0.03
CA LYS A 115 7.71 -7.69 0.83
C LYS A 115 6.95 -6.43 0.42
N ASP A 116 6.23 -6.47 -0.69
CA ASP A 116 5.46 -5.33 -1.17
C ASP A 116 4.12 -5.23 -0.45
N LEU A 117 3.67 -3.99 -0.26
CA LEU A 117 2.44 -3.65 0.42
C LEU A 117 1.48 -2.96 -0.53
N SER A 118 0.20 -3.23 -0.36
CA SER A 118 -0.86 -2.58 -1.14
C SER A 118 -2.08 -2.33 -0.28
N CYS A 119 -2.52 -1.06 -0.21
CA CYS A 119 -3.74 -0.71 0.51
C CYS A 119 -4.99 -1.11 -0.28
N GLY A 120 -5.93 -1.77 0.39
CA GLY A 120 -7.32 -1.85 -0.04
C GLY A 120 -8.12 -0.71 0.60
N TYR A 121 -8.92 0.00 -0.19
CA TYR A 121 -9.67 1.16 0.26
C TYR A 121 -10.90 1.43 -0.62
N THR A 122 -11.84 2.19 -0.08
CA THR A 122 -12.96 2.77 -0.82
C THR A 122 -12.69 4.23 -1.10
N LEU A 123 -13.30 4.77 -2.14
CA LEU A 123 -13.15 6.14 -2.59
C LEU A 123 -14.38 6.63 -3.38
N ASN A 124 -14.49 7.92 -3.54
CA ASN A 124 -15.29 8.54 -4.60
C ASN A 124 -14.37 8.92 -5.76
N LEU A 125 -14.76 8.60 -6.98
CA LEU A 125 -13.99 8.88 -8.18
C LEU A 125 -14.65 9.99 -8.97
N ASP A 126 -14.01 11.17 -9.00
CA ASP A 126 -14.49 12.33 -9.74
C ASP A 126 -13.86 12.37 -11.14
N GLU A 127 -14.65 12.67 -12.17
CA GLU A 127 -14.14 13.03 -13.49
C GLU A 127 -13.53 14.43 -13.40
N GLU A 128 -12.23 14.47 -13.29
CA GLU A 128 -11.43 15.70 -13.20
C GLU A 128 -10.12 15.48 -13.96
N SER A 129 -9.91 16.23 -15.04
CA SER A 129 -8.71 16.10 -15.87
C SER A 129 -7.72 17.22 -15.57
N GLY A 130 -6.43 16.89 -15.63
CA GLY A 130 -5.36 17.86 -15.42
C GLY A 130 -3.98 17.24 -15.55
N VAL A 131 -2.99 17.98 -15.02
CA VAL A 131 -1.59 17.56 -14.97
C VAL A 131 -1.10 17.68 -13.53
N TYR A 132 -0.50 16.63 -13.00
CA TYR A 132 0.12 16.61 -11.68
C TYR A 132 1.56 16.09 -11.82
N ASN A 133 2.55 16.89 -11.40
CA ASN A 133 3.98 16.58 -11.53
C ASN A 133 4.38 16.09 -12.93
N GLY A 134 3.84 16.76 -13.99
CA GLY A 134 4.12 16.40 -15.38
C GLY A 134 3.35 15.20 -15.93
N GLN A 135 2.51 14.56 -15.13
CA GLN A 135 1.68 13.42 -15.55
C GLN A 135 0.22 13.86 -15.74
N THR A 136 -0.35 13.54 -16.90
CA THR A 136 -1.77 13.79 -17.18
C THR A 136 -2.63 12.79 -16.44
N TYR A 137 -3.74 13.28 -15.84
CA TYR A 137 -4.75 12.44 -15.24
C TYR A 137 -6.15 12.80 -15.79
N THR A 138 -7.10 11.89 -15.67
CA THR A 138 -8.47 12.02 -16.15
C THR A 138 -9.50 11.94 -15.03
N HIS A 139 -9.10 11.48 -13.86
CA HIS A 139 -9.96 11.31 -12.69
C HIS A 139 -9.17 11.64 -11.43
N ARG A 140 -9.88 12.04 -10.37
CA ARG A 140 -9.31 12.28 -9.05
C ARG A 140 -10.02 11.42 -8.00
N GLN A 141 -9.22 10.76 -7.17
CA GLN A 141 -9.70 9.98 -6.03
C GLN A 141 -9.99 10.90 -4.85
N ARG A 142 -11.23 10.80 -4.32
CA ARG A 142 -11.70 11.57 -3.17
C ARG A 142 -12.20 10.65 -2.07
N ASP A 143 -12.30 11.19 -0.85
CA ASP A 143 -12.87 10.52 0.32
C ASP A 143 -12.30 9.12 0.55
N ILE A 144 -10.97 9.00 0.43
CA ILE A 144 -10.23 7.76 0.58
C ILE A 144 -10.42 7.22 2.00
N LYS A 145 -10.91 5.98 2.12
CA LYS A 145 -11.10 5.27 3.39
C LYS A 145 -10.43 3.90 3.30
N TYR A 146 -9.35 3.72 4.04
CA TYR A 146 -8.61 2.46 4.06
C TYR A 146 -9.44 1.35 4.73
N ASN A 147 -9.32 0.16 4.17
CA ASN A 147 -10.03 -1.04 4.64
C ASN A 147 -9.04 -2.11 5.15
N HIS A 148 -7.96 -2.34 4.44
CA HIS A 148 -6.90 -3.28 4.82
C HIS A 148 -5.56 -2.91 4.19
N LEU A 149 -4.50 -3.53 4.67
CA LEU A 149 -3.16 -3.48 4.08
C LEU A 149 -2.74 -4.89 3.67
N ALA A 150 -2.61 -5.17 2.38
CA ALA A 150 -2.24 -6.49 1.88
C ALA A 150 -0.72 -6.62 1.69
N ILE A 151 -0.16 -7.78 2.05
CA ILE A 151 1.18 -8.19 1.65
C ILE A 151 1.03 -8.86 0.27
N VAL A 152 1.75 -8.36 -0.74
CA VAL A 152 1.61 -8.77 -2.14
C VAL A 152 2.97 -9.02 -2.77
N LYS A 153 2.99 -9.71 -3.92
CA LYS A 153 4.23 -9.91 -4.70
C LYS A 153 4.71 -8.60 -5.32
N ALA A 154 3.78 -7.76 -5.81
CA ALA A 154 4.08 -6.44 -6.35
C ALA A 154 3.00 -5.44 -5.96
N GLY A 155 3.39 -4.35 -5.31
CA GLY A 155 2.49 -3.28 -4.86
C GLY A 155 2.34 -2.17 -5.89
N ARG A 156 1.09 -1.70 -6.11
CA ARG A 156 0.79 -0.64 -7.10
C ARG A 156 1.52 0.67 -6.82
N ALA A 157 1.72 1.03 -5.56
CA ALA A 157 2.41 2.27 -5.19
C ALA A 157 3.90 2.26 -5.57
N GLY A 158 4.48 1.09 -5.80
CA GLY A 158 5.87 0.90 -6.23
C GLY A 158 6.93 1.11 -5.13
N ASN A 159 6.58 1.82 -4.06
CA ASN A 159 7.45 2.11 -2.91
C ASN A 159 6.82 1.73 -1.56
N ALA A 160 5.60 1.19 -1.57
CA ALA A 160 4.96 0.63 -0.38
C ALA A 160 5.54 -0.76 -0.13
N ARG A 161 6.48 -0.85 0.81
CA ARG A 161 7.30 -2.05 1.02
C ARG A 161 7.77 -2.14 2.45
N LEU A 162 7.92 -3.37 2.97
CA LEU A 162 8.51 -3.63 4.27
C LEU A 162 9.99 -3.22 4.30
N ASN A 163 10.43 -2.63 5.41
CA ASN A 163 11.81 -2.19 5.64
C ASN A 163 12.69 -3.34 6.16
N LEU A 164 12.63 -4.49 5.49
CA LEU A 164 13.44 -5.66 5.85
C LEU A 164 14.89 -5.41 5.45
N ASP A 165 15.80 -5.46 6.42
CA ASP A 165 17.22 -5.58 6.13
C ASP A 165 17.46 -6.86 5.33
N SER A 166 18.22 -6.74 4.23
CA SER A 166 18.63 -7.80 3.32
C SER A 166 18.62 -9.23 3.93
N ILE A 167 17.44 -9.82 4.00
CA ILE A 167 17.35 -11.26 3.94
C ILE A 167 17.61 -11.55 2.47
N ASP A 168 18.65 -12.32 2.16
CA ASP A 168 18.98 -12.75 0.81
C ASP A 168 17.77 -13.45 0.17
N PHE A 169 16.90 -12.66 -0.44
CA PHE A 169 15.93 -13.19 -1.39
C PHE A 169 16.67 -13.37 -2.71
N GLN A 170 16.92 -14.61 -3.09
CA GLN A 170 17.28 -14.91 -4.47
C GLN A 170 16.18 -14.34 -5.36
N GLU A 171 16.54 -13.38 -6.20
CA GLU A 171 15.66 -12.87 -7.25
C GLU A 171 15.25 -14.04 -8.16
N GLU A 172 14.06 -14.59 -7.92
CA GLU A 172 13.42 -15.40 -8.95
C GLU A 172 13.02 -14.45 -10.09
N LYS A 173 13.54 -14.77 -11.28
CA LYS A 173 13.24 -14.06 -12.53
C LYS A 173 11.76 -13.77 -12.66
N GLU A 174 11.44 -12.50 -12.95
CA GLU A 174 10.11 -11.99 -13.28
C GLU A 174 9.33 -12.95 -14.19
N THR A 175 8.38 -13.63 -13.61
CA THR A 175 7.33 -14.29 -14.38
C THR A 175 6.12 -13.36 -14.30
N MET A 176 5.70 -12.81 -15.43
CA MET A 176 4.49 -11.98 -15.53
C MET A 176 3.31 -12.77 -14.98
N VAL A 177 2.73 -12.30 -13.87
CA VAL A 177 1.55 -12.93 -13.27
C VAL A 177 0.35 -12.02 -13.49
N LYS A 178 -0.66 -12.55 -14.18
CA LYS A 178 -1.93 -11.87 -14.36
C LYS A 178 -2.77 -12.01 -13.10
N TYR A 179 -3.17 -10.90 -12.50
CA TYR A 179 -4.13 -10.89 -11.39
C TYR A 179 -5.50 -10.46 -11.89
N ARG A 180 -6.51 -11.26 -11.56
CA ARG A 180 -7.90 -10.93 -11.78
C ARG A 180 -8.53 -10.52 -10.45
N LEU A 181 -8.99 -9.27 -10.35
CA LEU A 181 -9.87 -8.87 -9.26
C LEU A 181 -11.28 -9.40 -9.54
N ASP A 182 -12.07 -9.66 -8.49
CA ASP A 182 -13.45 -10.19 -8.60
C ASP A 182 -14.42 -9.33 -9.42
N ASN A 183 -14.03 -8.11 -9.80
CA ASN A 183 -14.74 -7.26 -10.75
C ASN A 183 -14.43 -7.56 -12.24
N GLY A 184 -13.70 -8.64 -12.52
CA GLY A 184 -13.40 -9.09 -13.88
C GLY A 184 -12.25 -8.34 -14.59
N VAL A 185 -11.54 -7.46 -13.90
CA VAL A 185 -10.42 -6.69 -14.47
C VAL A 185 -9.11 -7.43 -14.25
N GLU A 186 -8.39 -7.74 -15.34
CA GLU A 186 -7.06 -8.37 -15.32
C GLU A 186 -5.98 -7.29 -15.39
N TYR A 187 -4.93 -7.44 -14.58
CA TYR A 187 -3.76 -6.58 -14.57
C TYR A 187 -2.52 -7.38 -14.95
N ASP A 188 -1.76 -6.88 -15.94
CA ASP A 188 -0.38 -7.30 -16.18
C ASP A 188 0.52 -6.47 -15.27
N VAL A 189 1.28 -7.12 -14.40
CA VAL A 189 2.27 -6.48 -13.53
C VAL A 189 3.65 -6.85 -14.07
N THR A 190 4.38 -5.85 -14.54
CA THR A 190 5.82 -5.94 -14.83
C THR A 190 6.63 -5.53 -13.63
#